data_17804eeb8b40ee4e85fc35d03f25a014
#
_entry.id   17804eeb8b40ee4e85fc35d03f25a014
#
_cell.length_a   1.000
_cell.length_b   1.000
_cell.length_c   1.000
_cell.angle_alpha   90.00
_cell.angle_beta   90.00
_cell.angle_gamma   90.00
#
_symmetry.space_group_name_H-M   'P 1'
#
loop_
_entity.id
_entity.type
_entity.pdbx_description
1 polymer ?
#
loop_
_entity_poly.entity_id
_entity_poly.type
_entity_poly.pdbx_seq_one_letter_code
_entity_poly.pdbx_strand_id
1 'polypeptide(L)'
;MRERLYTFINEKYPIKYAMISTELHEDGNTHLHAAIEFKKKIYTRSQATFDLDGYHPNIQPVKNWPATKNYVKKHGDYEEFNEDENEDEDDLYELAKTMSEGRFFEYCRKKGVQFAYASHAWRSSGSLFTISEDYQEDELAEVCSGLNSLDVSQHIEDLKSIQIIGPSGCGKTTIAKRLATKPSLFVTHPDGIRYLSGYHKSIIFDDMCFTHIPRESQIHLVDRFEPREIHVRYGTAKIPAKMEKWFTSNREIFLDDPAINRRVKKVYSNSINI
;
A
#
# COMPACT_ATOMS: atom_id res chain seq x y z
N MET A 1 10.89 -37.47 -17.01
CA MET A 1 9.59 -37.87 -16.40
C MET A 1 8.63 -36.70 -16.32
N ARG A 2 9.09 -35.49 -15.94
CA ARG A 2 8.28 -34.25 -15.85
C ARG A 2 7.62 -33.89 -17.19
N GLU A 3 8.43 -33.79 -18.25
CA GLU A 3 7.96 -33.48 -19.60
C GLU A 3 6.93 -34.51 -20.11
N ARG A 4 7.13 -35.80 -19.78
CA ARG A 4 6.15 -36.83 -20.13
C ARG A 4 4.81 -36.64 -19.43
N LEU A 5 4.83 -36.28 -18.14
CA LEU A 5 3.61 -35.97 -17.40
C LEU A 5 2.91 -34.75 -18.00
N TYR A 6 3.66 -33.69 -18.30
CA TYR A 6 3.13 -32.48 -18.93
C TYR A 6 2.47 -32.82 -20.29
N THR A 7 3.17 -33.50 -21.18
CA THR A 7 2.67 -33.88 -22.52
C THR A 7 1.39 -34.70 -22.43
N PHE A 8 1.40 -35.75 -21.58
CA PHE A 8 0.24 -36.61 -21.37
C PHE A 8 -1.01 -35.85 -20.91
N ILE A 9 -0.86 -34.87 -19.99
CA ILE A 9 -1.97 -34.11 -19.48
C ILE A 9 -2.40 -33.08 -20.53
N ASN A 10 -1.45 -32.37 -21.17
CA ASN A 10 -1.72 -31.31 -22.12
C ASN A 10 -2.41 -31.83 -23.41
N GLU A 11 -2.15 -33.05 -23.81
CA GLU A 11 -2.87 -33.70 -24.93
C GLU A 11 -4.35 -33.95 -24.64
N LYS A 12 -4.69 -34.22 -23.36
CA LYS A 12 -6.08 -34.46 -22.94
C LYS A 12 -6.81 -33.16 -22.59
N TYR A 13 -6.11 -32.29 -21.90
CA TYR A 13 -6.65 -31.01 -21.40
C TYR A 13 -5.61 -29.90 -21.57
N PRO A 14 -5.85 -28.91 -22.43
CA PRO A 14 -4.89 -27.85 -22.68
C PRO A 14 -4.50 -27.13 -21.40
N ILE A 15 -3.21 -27.17 -21.09
CA ILE A 15 -2.61 -26.55 -19.92
C ILE A 15 -2.32 -25.08 -20.24
N LYS A 16 -2.67 -24.18 -19.31
CA LYS A 16 -2.28 -22.78 -19.33
C LYS A 16 -0.87 -22.62 -18.77
N TYR A 17 -0.64 -23.20 -17.59
CA TYR A 17 0.65 -23.20 -16.91
C TYR A 17 0.81 -24.49 -16.10
N ALA A 18 2.01 -25.01 -15.99
CA ALA A 18 2.33 -26.11 -15.10
C ALA A 18 3.71 -25.96 -14.48
N MET A 19 3.81 -26.32 -13.22
CA MET A 19 5.06 -26.45 -12.49
C MET A 19 5.14 -27.88 -11.95
N ILE A 20 6.22 -28.60 -12.24
CA ILE A 20 6.40 -29.99 -11.86
C ILE A 20 7.77 -30.14 -11.20
N SER A 21 7.78 -30.63 -9.97
CA SER A 21 9.03 -30.98 -9.25
C SER A 21 9.19 -32.47 -9.07
N THR A 22 10.44 -32.87 -8.88
CA THR A 22 10.81 -34.25 -8.48
C THR A 22 11.26 -34.22 -7.03
N GLU A 23 10.65 -35.05 -6.18
CA GLU A 23 11.03 -35.20 -4.78
C GLU A 23 11.53 -36.61 -4.53
N LEU A 24 12.63 -36.75 -3.75
CA LEU A 24 13.21 -38.02 -3.36
C LEU A 24 12.69 -38.39 -1.98
N HIS A 25 12.09 -39.57 -1.84
CA HIS A 25 11.73 -40.10 -0.53
C HIS A 25 12.95 -40.71 0.18
N GLU A 26 12.86 -40.84 1.50
CA GLU A 26 13.89 -41.52 2.33
C GLU A 26 14.17 -42.95 1.92
N ASP A 27 13.21 -43.61 1.26
CA ASP A 27 13.34 -44.96 0.70
C ASP A 27 14.01 -45.04 -0.68
N GLY A 28 14.45 -43.89 -1.22
CA GLY A 28 15.09 -43.75 -2.52
C GLY A 28 14.14 -43.73 -3.72
N ASN A 29 12.83 -43.81 -3.50
CA ASN A 29 11.84 -43.67 -4.57
C ASN A 29 11.59 -42.19 -4.90
N THR A 30 11.39 -41.90 -6.18
CA THR A 30 11.06 -40.54 -6.64
C THR A 30 9.56 -40.41 -6.89
N HIS A 31 8.99 -39.29 -6.50
CA HIS A 31 7.64 -38.92 -6.89
C HIS A 31 7.59 -37.47 -7.43
N LEU A 32 6.52 -37.18 -8.18
CA LEU A 32 6.32 -35.88 -8.78
C LEU A 32 5.26 -35.10 -8.01
N HIS A 33 5.56 -33.85 -7.73
CA HIS A 33 4.57 -32.87 -7.34
C HIS A 33 4.30 -31.93 -8.51
N ALA A 34 3.03 -31.72 -8.83
CA ALA A 34 2.64 -30.87 -9.95
C ALA A 34 1.57 -29.86 -9.50
N ALA A 35 1.77 -28.61 -9.88
CA ALA A 35 0.75 -27.57 -9.82
C ALA A 35 0.38 -27.21 -11.26
N ILE A 36 -0.89 -27.36 -11.62
CA ILE A 36 -1.33 -27.24 -13.02
C ILE A 36 -2.55 -26.32 -13.10
N GLU A 37 -2.46 -25.30 -13.94
CA GLU A 37 -3.57 -24.45 -14.34
C GLU A 37 -3.99 -24.81 -15.77
N PHE A 38 -5.28 -25.10 -15.96
CA PHE A 38 -5.84 -25.45 -17.24
C PHE A 38 -6.48 -24.25 -17.94
N LYS A 39 -6.41 -24.20 -19.27
CA LYS A 39 -7.08 -23.14 -20.07
C LYS A 39 -8.59 -23.10 -19.89
N LYS A 40 -9.20 -24.24 -19.51
CA LYS A 40 -10.63 -24.36 -19.25
C LYS A 40 -10.87 -25.28 -18.05
N LYS A 41 -11.99 -25.02 -17.33
CA LYS A 41 -12.40 -25.89 -16.23
C LYS A 41 -12.60 -27.31 -16.71
N ILE A 42 -11.98 -28.28 -16.02
CA ILE A 42 -12.09 -29.69 -16.34
C ILE A 42 -13.30 -30.30 -15.64
N TYR A 43 -14.04 -31.09 -16.38
CA TYR A 43 -15.11 -31.93 -15.88
C TYR A 43 -14.83 -33.37 -16.31
N THR A 44 -14.52 -34.22 -15.36
CA THR A 44 -14.37 -35.66 -15.61
C THR A 44 -15.11 -36.48 -14.57
N ARG A 45 -15.69 -37.60 -14.99
CA ARG A 45 -16.34 -38.58 -14.10
C ARG A 45 -15.44 -39.81 -13.87
N SER A 46 -14.35 -39.94 -14.63
CA SER A 46 -13.43 -41.05 -14.50
C SER A 46 -12.34 -40.70 -13.50
N GLN A 47 -12.16 -41.53 -12.50
CA GLN A 47 -11.10 -41.41 -11.51
C GLN A 47 -9.72 -41.70 -12.15
N ALA A 48 -9.67 -42.51 -13.24
CA ALA A 48 -8.46 -42.87 -13.97
C ALA A 48 -8.02 -41.86 -15.04
N THR A 49 -8.67 -40.67 -15.10
CA THR A 49 -8.41 -39.66 -16.16
C THR A 49 -6.95 -39.25 -16.22
N PHE A 50 -6.27 -39.18 -15.08
CA PHE A 50 -4.88 -38.75 -14.97
C PHE A 50 -3.91 -39.89 -14.62
N ASP A 51 -4.33 -41.14 -14.72
CA ASP A 51 -3.46 -42.29 -14.52
C ASP A 51 -2.39 -42.33 -15.60
N LEU A 52 -1.16 -42.43 -15.19
CA LEU A 52 0.01 -42.50 -16.10
C LEU A 52 0.94 -43.63 -15.67
N ASP A 53 1.31 -44.52 -16.60
CA ASP A 53 2.24 -45.63 -16.37
C ASP A 53 1.84 -46.55 -15.20
N GLY A 54 0.54 -46.72 -14.95
CA GLY A 54 0.03 -47.52 -13.85
C GLY A 54 -0.03 -46.84 -12.50
N TYR A 55 0.36 -45.56 -12.41
CA TYR A 55 0.26 -44.75 -11.22
C TYR A 55 -1.01 -43.93 -11.21
N HIS A 56 -1.72 -43.91 -10.08
CA HIS A 56 -2.89 -43.10 -9.83
C HIS A 56 -2.50 -41.87 -9.00
N PRO A 57 -2.62 -40.64 -9.54
CA PRO A 57 -2.20 -39.44 -8.83
C PRO A 57 -3.21 -39.02 -7.75
N ASN A 58 -2.73 -38.46 -6.65
CA ASN A 58 -3.56 -37.75 -5.69
C ASN A 58 -3.84 -36.34 -6.20
N ILE A 59 -5.11 -36.04 -6.52
CA ILE A 59 -5.47 -34.79 -7.15
C ILE A 59 -6.30 -33.95 -6.16
N GLN A 60 -5.91 -32.71 -5.96
CA GLN A 60 -6.63 -31.76 -5.11
C GLN A 60 -6.80 -30.40 -5.83
N PRO A 61 -7.94 -29.72 -5.63
CA PRO A 61 -8.11 -28.37 -6.17
C PRO A 61 -7.19 -27.40 -5.45
N VAL A 62 -6.52 -26.56 -6.19
CA VAL A 62 -5.65 -25.51 -5.65
C VAL A 62 -6.52 -24.40 -5.01
N LYS A 63 -6.33 -24.16 -3.72
CA LYS A 63 -7.01 -23.11 -2.95
C LYS A 63 -6.21 -21.82 -2.89
N ASN A 64 -4.90 -21.91 -2.90
CA ASN A 64 -3.97 -20.78 -2.83
C ASN A 64 -2.81 -21.04 -3.80
N TRP A 65 -2.82 -20.37 -4.94
CA TRP A 65 -1.88 -20.60 -6.02
C TRP A 65 -0.43 -20.26 -5.61
N PRO A 66 -0.11 -19.08 -5.02
CA PRO A 66 1.22 -18.76 -4.54
C PRO A 66 1.77 -19.79 -3.54
N ALA A 67 0.97 -20.20 -2.56
CA ALA A 67 1.39 -21.20 -1.58
C ALA A 67 1.68 -22.57 -2.24
N THR A 68 0.87 -22.96 -3.23
CA THR A 68 1.07 -24.21 -3.97
C THR A 68 2.34 -24.16 -4.81
N LYS A 69 2.62 -23.06 -5.52
CA LYS A 69 3.88 -22.89 -6.26
C LYS A 69 5.09 -22.97 -5.32
N ASN A 70 5.05 -22.26 -4.18
CA ASN A 70 6.13 -22.32 -3.19
C ASN A 70 6.35 -23.74 -2.65
N TYR A 71 5.29 -24.50 -2.46
CA TYR A 71 5.40 -25.90 -2.05
C TYR A 71 6.10 -26.75 -3.12
N VAL A 72 5.74 -26.62 -4.39
CA VAL A 72 6.38 -27.35 -5.50
C VAL A 72 7.84 -26.92 -5.68
N LYS A 73 8.19 -25.66 -5.44
CA LYS A 73 9.58 -25.13 -5.50
C LYS A 73 10.47 -25.52 -4.32
N LYS A 74 9.90 -26.10 -3.25
CA LYS A 74 10.56 -26.29 -1.95
C LYS A 74 11.94 -26.97 -2.01
N HIS A 75 12.14 -27.92 -2.91
CA HIS A 75 13.39 -28.68 -3.01
C HIS A 75 14.31 -28.21 -4.14
N GLY A 76 13.94 -27.17 -4.89
CA GLY A 76 14.77 -26.57 -5.93
C GLY A 76 14.89 -27.36 -7.24
N ASP A 77 14.41 -28.61 -7.33
CA ASP A 77 14.41 -29.41 -8.53
C ASP A 77 13.03 -29.46 -9.19
N TYR A 78 12.71 -28.41 -9.92
CA TYR A 78 11.42 -28.25 -10.60
C TYR A 78 11.61 -27.73 -12.03
N GLU A 79 10.59 -27.90 -12.85
CA GLU A 79 10.51 -27.45 -14.23
C GLU A 79 9.16 -26.75 -14.45
N GLU A 80 9.20 -25.62 -15.15
CA GLU A 80 8.01 -24.81 -15.49
C GLU A 80 7.69 -24.99 -16.97
N PHE A 81 6.41 -25.14 -17.28
CA PHE A 81 5.89 -25.33 -18.64
C PHE A 81 4.87 -24.25 -18.95
N ASN A 82 5.02 -23.61 -20.08
CA ASN A 82 4.37 -22.37 -20.49
C ASN A 82 4.74 -21.19 -19.58
N GLU A 83 4.44 -19.98 -20.04
CA GLU A 83 4.63 -18.77 -19.24
C GLU A 83 3.54 -18.68 -18.17
N ASP A 84 3.92 -18.39 -16.95
CA ASP A 84 2.98 -18.04 -15.91
C ASP A 84 2.54 -16.58 -16.11
N GLU A 85 1.44 -16.40 -16.83
CA GLU A 85 0.83 -15.07 -17.00
C GLU A 85 0.42 -14.42 -15.66
N ASN A 86 0.56 -15.14 -14.54
CA ASN A 86 0.25 -14.65 -13.19
C ASN A 86 1.53 -14.36 -12.38
N GLU A 87 2.76 -14.47 -12.95
CA GLU A 87 4.00 -14.11 -12.23
C GLU A 87 4.11 -12.63 -11.92
N ASP A 88 3.41 -11.79 -12.67
CA ASP A 88 3.12 -10.41 -12.32
C ASP A 88 1.70 -10.30 -11.74
N GLU A 89 1.43 -10.87 -10.57
CA GLU A 89 0.40 -10.29 -9.70
C GLU A 89 0.94 -8.93 -9.26
N ASP A 90 0.82 -7.95 -10.15
CA ASP A 90 1.03 -6.56 -9.83
C ASP A 90 0.29 -6.29 -8.52
N ASP A 91 1.01 -5.85 -7.49
CA ASP A 91 0.37 -5.48 -6.23
C ASP A 91 -0.65 -4.38 -6.54
N LEU A 92 -1.94 -4.73 -6.51
CA LEU A 92 -3.01 -3.79 -6.84
C LEU A 92 -2.97 -2.53 -5.97
N TYR A 93 -2.42 -2.62 -4.76
CA TYR A 93 -2.26 -1.46 -3.88
C TYR A 93 -1.14 -0.54 -4.40
N GLU A 94 -0.04 -1.09 -4.90
CA GLU A 94 1.03 -0.30 -5.53
C GLU A 94 0.55 0.30 -6.86
N LEU A 95 -0.14 -0.47 -7.70
CA LEU A 95 -0.73 0.05 -8.94
C LEU A 95 -1.73 1.17 -8.68
N ALA A 96 -2.57 1.03 -7.66
CA ALA A 96 -3.54 2.08 -7.29
C ALA A 96 -2.85 3.38 -6.82
N LYS A 97 -1.62 3.33 -6.32
CA LYS A 97 -0.84 4.53 -5.97
C LYS A 97 -0.26 5.24 -7.18
N THR A 98 0.06 4.50 -8.23
CA THR A 98 0.78 5.02 -9.41
C THR A 98 -0.12 5.34 -10.59
N MET A 99 -1.36 4.82 -10.63
CA MET A 99 -2.30 5.01 -11.72
C MET A 99 -3.39 6.04 -11.39
N SER A 100 -3.95 6.66 -12.42
CA SER A 100 -5.24 7.35 -12.27
C SER A 100 -6.37 6.35 -12.06
N GLU A 101 -7.46 6.77 -11.41
CA GLU A 101 -8.61 5.91 -11.11
C GLU A 101 -9.12 5.15 -12.34
N GLY A 102 -9.33 5.86 -13.44
CA GLY A 102 -9.83 5.26 -14.69
C GLY A 102 -8.89 4.20 -15.25
N ARG A 103 -7.58 4.46 -15.26
CA ARG A 103 -6.58 3.50 -15.74
C ARG A 103 -6.48 2.28 -14.82
N PHE A 104 -6.56 2.48 -13.52
CA PHE A 104 -6.52 1.39 -12.54
C PHE A 104 -7.71 0.44 -12.71
N PHE A 105 -8.94 0.97 -12.78
CA PHE A 105 -10.13 0.12 -12.98
C PHE A 105 -10.17 -0.53 -14.37
N GLU A 106 -9.67 0.13 -15.41
CA GLU A 106 -9.53 -0.47 -16.74
C GLU A 106 -8.54 -1.64 -16.70
N TYR A 107 -7.40 -1.48 -16.05
CA TYR A 107 -6.42 -2.54 -15.81
C TYR A 107 -7.04 -3.72 -15.07
N CYS A 108 -7.70 -3.48 -13.92
CA CYS A 108 -8.36 -4.51 -13.13
C CYS A 108 -9.41 -5.28 -13.97
N ARG A 109 -10.19 -4.56 -14.79
CA ARG A 109 -11.16 -5.18 -15.69
C ARG A 109 -10.50 -6.09 -16.73
N LYS A 110 -9.39 -5.67 -17.35
CA LYS A 110 -8.61 -6.46 -18.32
C LYS A 110 -8.02 -7.72 -17.68
N LYS A 111 -7.55 -7.62 -16.45
CA LYS A 111 -6.99 -8.76 -15.67
C LYS A 111 -8.06 -9.64 -15.00
N GLY A 112 -9.34 -9.34 -15.14
CA GLY A 112 -10.43 -10.11 -14.54
C GLY A 112 -10.55 -9.98 -13.02
N VAL A 113 -9.98 -8.94 -12.44
CA VAL A 113 -10.07 -8.66 -11.00
C VAL A 113 -11.51 -8.30 -10.64
N GLN A 114 -12.05 -8.90 -9.58
CA GLN A 114 -13.39 -8.58 -9.09
C GLN A 114 -13.50 -7.11 -8.69
N PHE A 115 -14.57 -6.44 -9.12
CA PHE A 115 -14.77 -5.01 -8.84
C PHE A 115 -14.73 -4.65 -7.35
N ALA A 116 -15.30 -5.51 -6.49
CA ALA A 116 -15.26 -5.29 -5.04
C ALA A 116 -13.82 -5.26 -4.49
N TYR A 117 -12.96 -6.16 -4.96
CA TYR A 117 -11.56 -6.22 -4.57
C TYR A 117 -10.75 -5.05 -5.15
N ALA A 118 -10.94 -4.72 -6.42
CA ALA A 118 -10.33 -3.53 -7.03
C ALA A 118 -10.75 -2.24 -6.30
N SER A 119 -12.04 -2.08 -5.97
CA SER A 119 -12.53 -0.92 -5.21
C SER A 119 -11.95 -0.84 -3.81
N HIS A 120 -11.77 -1.99 -3.15
CA HIS A 120 -11.11 -2.03 -1.85
C HIS A 120 -9.64 -1.61 -1.96
N ALA A 121 -8.90 -2.16 -2.91
CA ALA A 121 -7.50 -1.81 -3.15
C ALA A 121 -7.35 -0.30 -3.45
N TRP A 122 -8.18 0.24 -4.34
CA TRP A 122 -8.18 1.67 -4.66
C TRP A 122 -8.41 2.56 -3.44
N ARG A 123 -9.45 2.29 -2.66
CA ARG A 123 -9.78 3.07 -1.46
C ARG A 123 -8.72 2.95 -0.37
N SER A 124 -8.12 1.79 -0.23
CA SER A 124 -7.11 1.52 0.79
C SER A 124 -5.71 2.02 0.41
N SER A 125 -5.45 2.27 -0.88
CA SER A 125 -4.16 2.80 -1.35
C SER A 125 -3.93 4.25 -0.94
N GLY A 126 -5.01 5.02 -0.69
CA GLY A 126 -4.94 6.45 -0.39
C GLY A 126 -4.42 7.30 -1.55
N SER A 127 -4.40 6.76 -2.78
CA SER A 127 -3.78 7.41 -3.95
C SER A 127 -4.32 8.81 -4.24
N LEU A 128 -5.62 9.04 -4.04
CA LEU A 128 -6.24 10.36 -4.21
C LEU A 128 -5.74 11.41 -3.21
N PHE A 129 -5.22 10.98 -2.06
CA PHE A 129 -4.75 11.81 -0.97
C PHE A 129 -3.24 11.75 -0.79
N THR A 130 -2.53 11.04 -1.68
CA THR A 130 -1.08 10.89 -1.62
C THR A 130 -0.39 11.93 -2.50
N ILE A 131 0.52 12.69 -1.90
CA ILE A 131 1.45 13.55 -2.62
C ILE A 131 2.69 12.72 -2.88
N SER A 132 2.93 12.38 -4.15
CA SER A 132 4.05 11.52 -4.58
C SER A 132 5.40 12.23 -4.54
N GLU A 133 6.47 11.47 -4.72
CA GLU A 133 7.84 12.00 -4.82
C GLU A 133 8.02 12.91 -6.05
N ASP A 134 7.25 12.68 -7.11
CA ASP A 134 7.28 13.47 -8.34
C ASP A 134 6.46 14.77 -8.26
N TYR A 135 5.93 15.10 -7.08
CA TYR A 135 5.16 16.32 -6.90
C TYR A 135 6.01 17.54 -7.26
N GLN A 136 5.71 18.14 -8.40
CA GLN A 136 6.26 19.41 -8.85
C GLN A 136 5.21 20.50 -8.59
N GLU A 137 5.67 21.57 -8.04
CA GLU A 137 4.84 22.73 -7.77
C GLU A 137 4.83 23.62 -9.02
N ASP A 138 3.66 24.14 -9.40
CA ASP A 138 3.57 25.19 -10.41
C ASP A 138 4.36 26.42 -9.93
N GLU A 139 4.99 27.15 -10.84
CA GLU A 139 5.94 28.26 -10.60
C GLU A 139 5.44 29.41 -9.71
N LEU A 140 4.18 29.40 -9.30
CA LEU A 140 3.57 30.39 -8.39
C LEU A 140 4.06 30.31 -6.93
N ALA A 141 4.93 29.38 -6.59
CA ALA A 141 5.40 29.14 -5.23
C ALA A 141 6.60 29.96 -4.76
N GLU A 142 7.08 30.90 -5.53
CA GLU A 142 8.16 31.84 -5.09
C GLU A 142 7.76 32.74 -3.90
N VAL A 143 6.49 32.78 -3.58
CA VAL A 143 5.91 33.73 -2.62
C VAL A 143 6.24 33.44 -1.15
N CYS A 144 6.82 32.29 -0.83
CA CYS A 144 7.06 31.86 0.56
C CYS A 144 8.51 31.95 1.02
N SER A 145 9.24 32.96 0.63
CA SER A 145 10.68 33.15 0.93
C SER A 145 11.03 33.42 2.41
N GLY A 146 10.04 33.42 3.32
CA GLY A 146 10.25 33.72 4.74
C GLY A 146 10.42 32.53 5.69
N LEU A 147 10.21 31.31 5.21
CA LEU A 147 10.43 30.09 6.02
C LEU A 147 11.80 29.51 5.71
N ASN A 148 12.72 29.69 6.65
CA ASN A 148 14.04 29.13 6.54
C ASN A 148 13.94 27.60 6.64
N SER A 149 14.24 26.88 5.55
CA SER A 149 14.18 25.42 5.48
C SER A 149 15.03 24.72 6.56
N LEU A 150 16.12 25.37 7.00
CA LEU A 150 17.00 24.90 8.06
C LEU A 150 16.31 24.84 9.44
N ASP A 151 15.50 25.82 9.79
CA ASP A 151 14.76 25.86 11.06
C ASP A 151 13.72 24.74 11.16
N VAL A 152 13.10 24.40 10.04
CA VAL A 152 12.09 23.35 9.98
C VAL A 152 12.72 21.95 10.06
N SER A 153 13.83 21.74 9.37
CA SER A 153 14.53 20.45 9.37
C SER A 153 14.97 20.01 10.77
N GLN A 154 15.52 20.92 11.58
CA GLN A 154 15.92 20.63 12.95
C GLN A 154 14.73 20.17 13.81
N HIS A 155 13.55 20.74 13.64
CA HIS A 155 12.35 20.35 14.41
C HIS A 155 11.77 19.02 13.96
N ILE A 156 11.99 18.63 12.70
CA ILE A 156 11.64 17.29 12.21
C ILE A 156 12.53 16.25 12.86
N GLU A 157 13.84 16.51 12.98
CA GLU A 157 14.81 15.65 13.70
C GLU A 157 14.48 15.54 15.19
N ASP A 158 14.06 16.64 15.82
CA ASP A 158 13.61 16.69 17.22
C ASP A 158 12.26 15.95 17.45
N LEU A 159 11.71 15.30 16.45
CA LEU A 159 10.41 14.63 16.48
C LEU A 159 9.24 15.55 16.89
N LYS A 160 9.31 16.82 16.51
CA LYS A 160 8.19 17.78 16.69
C LYS A 160 7.27 17.76 15.47
N SER A 161 5.98 17.85 15.73
CA SER A 161 4.99 18.15 14.70
C SER A 161 5.07 19.65 14.34
N ILE A 162 4.90 19.98 13.08
CA ILE A 162 5.01 21.36 12.60
C ILE A 162 3.62 21.94 12.36
N GLN A 163 3.34 23.09 12.94
CA GLN A 163 2.13 23.86 12.64
C GLN A 163 2.50 25.18 11.96
N ILE A 164 2.05 25.37 10.71
CA ILE A 164 2.21 26.61 9.96
C ILE A 164 0.94 27.44 10.15
N ILE A 165 1.08 28.62 10.72
CA ILE A 165 -0.02 29.55 11.04
C ILE A 165 0.16 30.82 10.21
N GLY A 166 -0.91 31.30 9.58
CA GLY A 166 -0.88 32.54 8.81
C GLY A 166 -2.21 32.83 8.11
N PRO A 167 -2.36 34.02 7.53
CA PRO A 167 -3.58 34.40 6.82
C PRO A 167 -3.88 33.49 5.62
N SER A 168 -5.13 33.54 5.14
CA SER A 168 -5.49 32.82 3.91
C SER A 168 -4.68 33.35 2.74
N GLY A 169 -4.28 32.43 1.83
CA GLY A 169 -3.52 32.79 0.62
C GLY A 169 -2.00 33.00 0.82
N CYS A 170 -1.45 32.90 2.05
CA CYS A 170 0.00 33.07 2.28
C CYS A 170 0.85 31.81 1.96
N GLY A 171 0.29 30.81 1.29
CA GLY A 171 1.06 29.64 0.80
C GLY A 171 1.33 28.54 1.81
N LYS A 172 0.67 28.51 3.00
CA LYS A 172 0.89 27.48 4.05
C LYS A 172 0.83 26.05 3.53
N THR A 173 -0.23 25.72 2.80
CA THR A 173 -0.46 24.40 2.24
C THR A 173 0.63 24.04 1.25
N THR A 174 1.02 24.97 0.40
CA THR A 174 2.09 24.86 -0.58
C THR A 174 3.44 24.54 0.10
N ILE A 175 3.77 25.29 1.16
CA ILE A 175 4.97 25.07 1.97
C ILE A 175 4.96 23.67 2.59
N ALA A 176 3.85 23.28 3.23
CA ALA A 176 3.73 21.97 3.84
C ALA A 176 3.92 20.87 2.81
N LYS A 177 3.28 20.98 1.63
CA LYS A 177 3.43 20.04 0.54
C LYS A 177 4.87 19.96 0.00
N ARG A 178 5.59 21.07 -0.02
CA ARG A 178 6.97 21.16 -0.50
C ARG A 178 7.96 20.55 0.49
N LEU A 179 7.84 20.89 1.78
CA LEU A 179 8.82 20.54 2.81
C LEU A 179 8.59 19.17 3.45
N ALA A 180 7.35 18.67 3.46
CA ALA A 180 7.02 17.36 4.02
C ALA A 180 7.74 16.23 3.28
N THR A 181 8.28 15.27 4.03
CA THR A 181 8.93 14.08 3.46
C THR A 181 7.91 13.25 2.69
N LYS A 182 8.22 12.97 1.43
CA LYS A 182 7.33 12.25 0.51
C LYS A 182 7.59 10.74 0.52
N PRO A 183 6.60 9.92 0.21
CA PRO A 183 5.19 10.26 -0.08
C PRO A 183 4.44 10.75 1.15
N SER A 184 3.59 11.77 0.97
CA SER A 184 2.82 12.40 2.04
C SER A 184 1.33 12.07 1.91
N LEU A 185 0.67 11.73 3.01
CA LEU A 185 -0.78 11.67 3.05
C LEU A 185 -1.35 13.09 3.28
N PHE A 186 -2.18 13.57 2.37
CA PHE A 186 -2.85 14.86 2.48
C PHE A 186 -4.26 14.71 3.04
N VAL A 187 -4.55 15.34 4.16
CA VAL A 187 -5.77 15.13 4.94
C VAL A 187 -6.49 16.47 5.18
N THR A 188 -7.73 16.57 4.73
CA THR A 188 -8.62 17.73 4.96
C THR A 188 -9.76 17.41 5.93
N HIS A 189 -9.88 16.15 6.37
CA HIS A 189 -10.87 15.69 7.34
C HIS A 189 -10.26 14.55 8.19
N PRO A 190 -10.54 14.42 9.50
CA PRO A 190 -9.96 13.40 10.36
C PRO A 190 -10.09 11.98 9.84
N ASP A 191 -11.21 11.67 9.18
CA ASP A 191 -11.44 10.37 8.57
C ASP A 191 -10.44 10.01 7.46
N GLY A 192 -9.75 11.01 6.88
CA GLY A 192 -8.71 10.80 5.88
C GLY A 192 -7.49 10.06 6.42
N ILE A 193 -7.26 10.07 7.74
CA ILE A 193 -6.15 9.34 8.36
C ILE A 193 -6.26 7.81 8.10
N ARG A 194 -7.46 7.27 7.83
CA ARG A 194 -7.67 5.86 7.49
C ARG A 194 -6.94 5.41 6.24
N TYR A 195 -6.56 6.34 5.37
CA TYR A 195 -5.79 6.06 4.15
C TYR A 195 -4.28 6.01 4.40
N LEU A 196 -3.84 6.22 5.65
CA LEU A 196 -2.45 6.06 6.02
C LEU A 196 -2.01 4.62 5.80
N SER A 197 -0.93 4.44 5.09
CA SER A 197 -0.30 3.15 4.81
C SER A 197 1.18 3.17 5.18
N GLY A 198 1.84 2.01 5.18
CA GLY A 198 3.29 1.92 5.42
C GLY A 198 4.15 2.64 4.36
N TYR A 199 3.55 3.01 3.24
CA TYR A 199 4.19 3.76 2.17
C TYR A 199 4.43 5.23 2.54
N HIS A 200 3.51 5.88 3.27
CA HIS A 200 3.62 7.29 3.63
C HIS A 200 4.75 7.57 4.62
N LYS A 201 5.46 8.66 4.41
CA LYS A 201 6.52 9.17 5.28
C LYS A 201 6.04 10.32 6.16
N SER A 202 5.03 11.06 5.69
CA SER A 202 4.45 12.17 6.41
C SER A 202 2.93 12.26 6.26
N ILE A 203 2.30 13.07 7.12
CA ILE A 203 0.88 13.44 7.05
C ILE A 203 0.78 14.96 7.06
N ILE A 204 0.03 15.52 6.13
CA ILE A 204 -0.30 16.95 6.07
C ILE A 204 -1.78 17.11 6.40
N PHE A 205 -2.09 17.78 7.51
CA PHE A 205 -3.41 18.16 7.96
C PHE A 205 -3.68 19.58 7.52
N ASP A 206 -4.53 19.75 6.50
CA ASP A 206 -4.78 21.02 5.87
C ASP A 206 -6.06 21.68 6.35
N ASP A 207 -5.95 22.91 6.85
CA ASP A 207 -7.02 23.79 7.31
C ASP A 207 -8.01 23.14 8.30
N MET A 208 -7.49 22.32 9.22
CA MET A 208 -8.26 21.61 10.23
C MET A 208 -8.14 22.28 11.60
N CYS A 209 -9.13 22.05 12.47
CA CYS A 209 -9.15 22.54 13.86
C CYS A 209 -9.42 21.37 14.81
N PHE A 210 -8.65 21.27 15.89
CA PHE A 210 -8.70 20.16 16.83
C PHE A 210 -9.11 20.55 18.24
N THR A 211 -9.46 21.82 18.49
CA THR A 211 -9.88 22.28 19.82
C THR A 211 -11.15 21.63 20.35
N HIS A 212 -11.95 21.01 19.46
CA HIS A 212 -13.20 20.33 19.78
C HIS A 212 -13.02 18.88 20.23
N ILE A 213 -11.82 18.28 20.05
CA ILE A 213 -11.54 16.93 20.50
C ILE A 213 -10.87 16.93 21.88
N PRO A 214 -10.99 15.81 22.66
CA PRO A 214 -10.41 15.72 23.98
C PRO A 214 -8.90 16.04 23.99
N ARG A 215 -8.42 16.58 25.09
CA ARG A 215 -7.02 16.94 25.29
C ARG A 215 -6.08 15.76 24.99
N GLU A 216 -6.39 14.58 25.49
CA GLU A 216 -5.61 13.36 25.28
C GLU A 216 -5.51 12.99 23.80
N SER A 217 -6.61 13.13 23.06
CA SER A 217 -6.64 12.89 21.62
C SER A 217 -5.76 13.89 20.86
N GLN A 218 -5.71 15.15 21.29
CA GLN A 218 -4.79 16.13 20.71
C GLN A 218 -3.34 15.77 20.98
N ILE A 219 -3.00 15.33 22.20
CA ILE A 219 -1.65 14.87 22.55
C ILE A 219 -1.26 13.67 21.65
N HIS A 220 -2.15 12.71 21.48
CA HIS A 220 -1.90 11.55 20.61
C HIS A 220 -1.70 11.97 19.14
N LEU A 221 -2.50 12.92 18.67
CA LEU A 221 -2.42 13.40 17.29
C LEU A 221 -1.07 14.06 16.99
N VAL A 222 -0.52 14.83 17.91
CA VAL A 222 0.75 15.56 17.72
C VAL A 222 1.99 14.76 18.14
N ASP A 223 1.81 13.64 18.84
CA ASP A 223 2.94 12.84 19.33
C ASP A 223 3.61 12.09 18.16
N ARG A 224 4.94 12.15 18.09
CA ARG A 224 5.77 11.43 17.11
C ARG A 224 6.71 10.42 17.76
N PHE A 225 6.78 10.37 19.09
CA PHE A 225 7.70 9.45 19.79
C PHE A 225 7.18 8.03 19.80
N GLU A 226 5.87 7.85 19.98
CA GLU A 226 5.22 6.54 20.09
C GLU A 226 4.15 6.34 19.01
N PRO A 227 3.86 5.09 18.65
CA PRO A 227 2.72 4.80 17.79
C PRO A 227 1.43 5.23 18.51
N ARG A 228 0.49 5.80 17.77
CA ARG A 228 -0.76 6.32 18.33
C ARG A 228 -1.97 5.83 17.55
N GLU A 229 -3.06 5.67 18.29
CA GLU A 229 -4.36 5.38 17.72
C GLU A 229 -5.23 6.63 17.78
N ILE A 230 -5.83 6.99 16.65
CA ILE A 230 -6.71 8.15 16.53
C ILE A 230 -8.11 7.67 16.17
N HIS A 231 -9.10 8.08 16.92
CA HIS A 231 -10.48 7.80 16.62
C HIS A 231 -10.90 8.49 15.32
N VAL A 232 -11.45 7.71 14.41
CA VAL A 232 -12.04 8.15 13.13
C VAL A 232 -13.44 7.59 13.02
N ARG A 233 -14.27 8.15 12.16
CA ARG A 233 -15.64 7.65 11.99
C ARG A 233 -15.64 6.15 11.67
N TYR A 234 -16.36 5.38 12.46
CA TYR A 234 -16.50 3.90 12.37
C TYR A 234 -15.19 3.12 12.62
N GLY A 235 -14.24 3.65 13.37
CA GLY A 235 -13.05 2.90 13.71
C GLY A 235 -11.92 3.71 14.31
N THR A 236 -10.73 3.13 14.21
CA THR A 236 -9.49 3.69 14.72
C THR A 236 -8.43 3.64 13.63
N ALA A 237 -7.75 4.75 13.42
CA ALA A 237 -6.58 4.82 12.54
C ALA A 237 -5.30 4.71 13.39
N LYS A 238 -4.30 3.96 12.90
CA LYS A 238 -3.02 3.78 13.58
C LYS A 238 -1.97 4.63 12.90
N ILE A 239 -1.29 5.48 13.67
CA ILE A 239 -0.18 6.31 13.20
C ILE A 239 1.11 5.72 13.79
N PRO A 240 2.09 5.31 12.96
CA PRO A 240 3.37 4.78 13.43
C PRO A 240 4.16 5.83 14.20
N ALA A 241 5.07 5.37 15.07
CA ALA A 241 6.07 6.24 15.66
C ALA A 241 6.94 6.92 14.58
N LYS A 242 7.48 8.09 14.91
CA LYS A 242 8.33 8.92 14.04
C LYS A 242 7.65 9.48 12.79
N MET A 243 6.36 9.19 12.55
CA MET A 243 5.61 9.74 11.44
C MET A 243 5.67 11.27 11.48
N GLU A 244 6.13 11.87 10.40
CA GLU A 244 6.20 13.32 10.25
C GLU A 244 4.79 13.91 10.11
N LYS A 245 4.51 15.00 10.81
CA LYS A 245 3.17 15.60 10.85
C LYS A 245 3.23 17.10 10.65
N TRP A 246 2.48 17.58 9.67
CA TRP A 246 2.33 18.97 9.29
C TRP A 246 0.89 19.41 9.49
N PHE A 247 0.70 20.60 10.01
CA PHE A 247 -0.60 21.20 10.21
C PHE A 247 -0.59 22.60 9.60
N THR A 248 -1.57 22.93 8.77
CA THR A 248 -1.75 24.27 8.23
C THR A 248 -3.02 24.88 8.77
N SER A 249 -2.99 26.15 9.14
CA SER A 249 -4.15 26.82 9.74
C SER A 249 -4.04 28.35 9.69
N ASN A 250 -5.19 29.00 9.80
CA ASN A 250 -5.23 30.46 9.92
C ASN A 250 -5.10 30.94 11.37
N ARG A 251 -5.16 30.03 12.34
CA ARG A 251 -5.11 30.32 13.77
C ARG A 251 -4.57 29.12 14.55
N GLU A 252 -4.42 29.29 15.85
CA GLU A 252 -4.14 28.16 16.75
C GLU A 252 -5.26 27.12 16.68
N ILE A 253 -4.87 25.86 16.54
CA ILE A 253 -5.78 24.72 16.32
C ILE A 253 -5.75 23.69 17.43
N PHE A 254 -4.84 23.85 18.38
CA PHE A 254 -4.70 23.02 19.56
C PHE A 254 -4.97 23.82 20.83
N LEU A 255 -5.24 23.09 21.91
CA LEU A 255 -5.31 23.69 23.24
C LEU A 255 -3.93 24.23 23.65
N ASP A 256 -3.91 25.33 24.38
CA ASP A 256 -2.71 25.83 25.05
C ASP A 256 -2.41 24.92 26.26
N ASP A 257 -1.61 23.92 26.05
CA ASP A 257 -1.27 22.89 27.03
C ASP A 257 0.22 22.53 26.94
N PRO A 258 0.93 22.45 28.08
CA PRO A 258 2.37 22.17 28.09
C PRO A 258 2.75 20.86 27.39
N ALA A 259 1.90 19.82 27.49
CA ALA A 259 2.16 18.53 26.83
C ALA A 259 2.01 18.61 25.31
N ILE A 260 1.11 19.45 24.81
CA ILE A 260 0.95 19.73 23.37
C ILE A 260 2.08 20.64 22.89
N ASN A 261 2.32 21.77 23.60
CA ASN A 261 3.27 22.78 23.19
C ASN A 261 4.71 22.24 23.07
N ARG A 262 5.12 21.29 23.91
CA ARG A 262 6.44 20.64 23.77
C ARG A 262 6.57 19.76 22.52
N ARG A 263 5.47 19.29 21.95
CA ARG A 263 5.40 18.40 20.79
C ARG A 263 5.18 19.09 19.47
N VAL A 264 4.75 20.35 19.50
CA VAL A 264 4.42 21.13 18.31
C VAL A 264 5.36 22.32 18.19
N LYS A 265 6.00 22.49 17.04
CA LYS A 265 6.66 23.72 16.64
C LYS A 265 5.69 24.55 15.83
N LYS A 266 5.37 25.73 16.34
CA LYS A 266 4.55 26.72 15.67
C LYS A 266 5.44 27.63 14.81
N VAL A 267 5.08 27.78 13.55
CA VAL A 267 5.75 28.62 12.58
C VAL A 267 4.74 29.61 12.03
N TYR A 268 5.02 30.87 12.14
CA TYR A 268 4.13 31.93 11.70
C TYR A 268 4.56 32.43 10.33
N SER A 269 3.69 32.29 9.34
CA SER A 269 3.87 32.87 8.02
C SER A 269 3.32 34.29 8.02
N ASN A 270 4.21 35.26 7.88
CA ASN A 270 3.79 36.65 7.75
C ASN A 270 3.18 36.87 6.37
N SER A 271 2.12 37.72 6.29
CA SER A 271 1.57 38.13 5.02
C SER A 271 2.68 38.80 4.20
N ILE A 272 2.93 38.31 3.02
CA ILE A 272 3.64 39.11 2.04
C ILE A 272 2.61 40.14 1.56
N ASN A 273 2.84 41.41 1.89
CA ASN A 273 2.12 42.47 1.24
C ASN A 273 2.46 42.45 -0.23
N ILE A 274 1.52 41.99 -1.07
CA ILE A 274 1.55 42.11 -2.51
C ILE A 274 1.22 43.53 -2.88
#